data_13c166312e6f14802316baa49310adf7
#
_entry.id   13c166312e6f14802316baa49310adf7
#
_cell.length_a   1.000
_cell.length_b   1.000
_cell.length_c   1.000
_cell.angle_alpha   90.00
_cell.angle_beta   90.00
_cell.angle_gamma   90.00
#
_symmetry.space_group_name_H-M   'P 1'
#
loop_
_entity.id
_entity.type
_entity.pdbx_description
1 polymer ?
#
loop_
_entity_poly.entity_id
_entity_poly.type
_entity_poly.pdbx_seq_one_letter_code
_entity_poly.pdbx_strand_id
1 'polypeptide(L)'
;QMRDRLAQVSDQEFQRSRVEILSGLMRLRQICDTPALFMEDYQGASGKLDSLRDLLVQVADGGHRVLIFSQFKGMLEKIEQELPDLGMTSFKITGSTPAKERQDMTKTFNQGERDAFLISLKAGGVGLNLTGADTVILVDLWWNPAVEAQAIGRAHRMGQEETVEVYRLVTRGTIEEKIQELQEQKKHLVSQVLDGTESRGSLTLAEIREILGISEAST
;
A
#
# COMPACT_ATOMS: atom_id res chain seq x y z
N GLN A 1 7.92 -17.78 -19.07
CA GLN A 1 7.07 -18.94 -18.72
C GLN A 1 5.68 -18.51 -18.18
N MET A 2 5.58 -17.67 -17.12
CA MET A 2 4.27 -17.22 -16.57
C MET A 2 3.54 -16.29 -17.54
N ARG A 3 4.25 -15.37 -18.17
CA ARG A 3 3.72 -14.42 -19.15
C ARG A 3 3.12 -15.12 -20.39
N ASP A 4 3.85 -16.09 -20.95
CA ASP A 4 3.45 -16.84 -22.15
C ASP A 4 2.22 -17.72 -21.86
N ARG A 5 2.16 -18.32 -20.67
CA ARG A 5 0.99 -19.08 -20.22
C ARG A 5 -0.25 -18.20 -20.07
N LEU A 6 -0.12 -17.01 -19.50
CA LEU A 6 -1.25 -16.10 -19.28
C LEU A 6 -1.80 -15.46 -20.57
N ALA A 7 -0.97 -15.35 -21.61
CA ALA A 7 -1.43 -14.87 -22.93
C ALA A 7 -2.46 -15.80 -23.58
N GLN A 8 -2.42 -17.11 -23.29
CA GLN A 8 -3.24 -18.14 -23.91
C GLN A 8 -4.27 -18.78 -22.97
N VAL A 9 -4.27 -18.40 -21.68
CA VAL A 9 -5.19 -18.98 -20.67
C VAL A 9 -6.63 -18.55 -20.94
N SER A 10 -7.54 -19.51 -20.99
CA SER A 10 -8.98 -19.28 -21.00
C SER A 10 -9.49 -18.85 -19.61
N ASP A 11 -10.69 -18.25 -19.55
CA ASP A 11 -11.30 -17.86 -18.27
C ASP A 11 -11.48 -19.03 -17.30
N GLN A 12 -11.77 -20.24 -17.81
CA GLN A 12 -11.90 -21.45 -16.99
C GLN A 12 -10.56 -21.89 -16.40
N GLU A 13 -9.50 -21.86 -17.18
CA GLU A 13 -8.14 -22.18 -16.74
C GLU A 13 -7.61 -21.12 -15.78
N PHE A 14 -7.94 -19.85 -16.02
CA PHE A 14 -7.64 -18.75 -15.12
C PHE A 14 -8.26 -18.98 -13.73
N GLN A 15 -9.54 -19.37 -13.66
CA GLN A 15 -10.19 -19.64 -12.38
C GLN A 15 -9.51 -20.80 -11.62
N ARG A 16 -9.01 -21.82 -12.32
CA ARG A 16 -8.25 -22.94 -11.73
C ARG A 16 -6.87 -22.52 -11.22
N SER A 17 -6.17 -21.66 -11.95
CA SER A 17 -4.81 -21.21 -11.62
C SER A 17 -4.76 -19.88 -10.85
N ARG A 18 -5.91 -19.31 -10.51
CA ARG A 18 -6.04 -17.98 -9.93
C ARG A 18 -5.18 -17.76 -8.69
N VAL A 19 -5.14 -18.73 -7.79
CA VAL A 19 -4.34 -18.63 -6.56
C VAL A 19 -2.84 -18.55 -6.87
N GLU A 20 -2.37 -19.35 -7.83
CA GLU A 20 -0.97 -19.33 -8.27
C GLU A 20 -0.59 -17.99 -8.91
N ILE A 21 -1.45 -17.49 -9.80
CA ILE A 21 -1.26 -16.21 -10.49
C ILE A 21 -1.23 -15.04 -9.50
N LEU A 22 -2.20 -14.97 -8.60
CA LEU A 22 -2.24 -13.94 -7.56
C LEU A 22 -1.05 -14.02 -6.60
N SER A 23 -0.60 -15.23 -6.26
CA SER A 23 0.62 -15.43 -5.46
C SER A 23 1.85 -14.91 -6.19
N GLY A 24 1.96 -15.14 -7.50
CA GLY A 24 3.03 -14.59 -8.32
C GLY A 24 3.04 -13.06 -8.36
N LEU A 25 1.87 -12.43 -8.53
CA LEU A 25 1.73 -10.98 -8.47
C LEU A 25 2.11 -10.41 -7.10
N MET A 26 1.71 -11.09 -6.01
CA MET A 26 2.10 -10.69 -4.66
C MET A 26 3.63 -10.72 -4.47
N ARG A 27 4.31 -11.74 -4.98
CA ARG A 27 5.78 -11.84 -4.93
C ARG A 27 6.44 -10.71 -5.73
N LEU A 28 5.95 -10.41 -6.93
CA LEU A 28 6.47 -9.30 -7.73
C LEU A 28 6.33 -7.97 -6.99
N ARG A 29 5.21 -7.73 -6.30
CA ARG A 29 5.01 -6.52 -5.50
C ARG A 29 5.93 -6.47 -4.28
N GLN A 30 6.15 -7.60 -3.59
CA GLN A 30 7.16 -7.67 -2.52
C GLN A 30 8.55 -7.29 -3.01
N ILE A 31 8.95 -7.77 -4.20
CA ILE A 31 10.23 -7.42 -4.82
C ILE A 31 10.30 -5.93 -5.16
N CYS A 32 9.19 -5.30 -5.59
CA CYS A 32 9.13 -3.85 -5.83
C CYS A 32 9.34 -3.04 -4.55
N ASP A 33 8.90 -3.54 -3.40
CA ASP A 33 9.16 -2.89 -2.11
C ASP A 33 10.61 -3.09 -1.68
N THR A 34 11.01 -4.34 -1.54
CA THR A 34 12.40 -4.77 -1.37
C THR A 34 12.49 -6.27 -1.63
N PRO A 35 13.52 -6.74 -2.38
CA PRO A 35 13.73 -8.18 -2.57
C PRO A 35 13.86 -8.96 -1.27
N ALA A 36 14.29 -8.31 -0.20
CA ALA A 36 14.42 -8.91 1.14
C ALA A 36 13.08 -9.37 1.77
N LEU A 37 11.93 -8.99 1.21
CA LEU A 37 10.63 -9.52 1.63
C LEU A 37 10.35 -10.93 1.06
N PHE A 38 11.10 -11.33 0.05
CA PHE A 38 10.96 -12.60 -0.63
C PHE A 38 12.21 -13.48 -0.53
N MET A 39 13.39 -12.86 -0.48
CA MET A 39 14.70 -13.52 -0.41
C MET A 39 15.32 -13.25 0.96
N GLU A 40 15.33 -14.25 1.84
CA GLU A 40 15.80 -14.11 3.24
C GLU A 40 17.26 -13.62 3.33
N ASP A 41 18.11 -14.05 2.41
CA ASP A 41 19.55 -13.70 2.39
C ASP A 41 19.87 -12.44 1.57
N TYR A 42 18.88 -11.68 1.14
CA TYR A 42 19.12 -10.48 0.34
C TYR A 42 19.74 -9.37 1.18
N GLN A 43 20.95 -8.95 0.80
CA GLN A 43 21.72 -7.88 1.45
C GLN A 43 21.90 -6.64 0.53
N GLY A 44 21.22 -6.63 -0.60
CA GLY A 44 21.32 -5.53 -1.56
C GLY A 44 20.48 -4.30 -1.16
N ALA A 45 20.71 -3.19 -1.85
CA ALA A 45 19.95 -1.96 -1.69
C ALA A 45 18.48 -2.09 -2.15
N SER A 46 17.62 -1.26 -1.61
CA SER A 46 16.24 -1.11 -2.06
C SER A 46 15.95 0.36 -2.32
N GLY A 47 15.85 0.72 -3.60
CA GLY A 47 15.56 2.11 -3.98
C GLY A 47 14.27 2.67 -3.37
N LYS A 48 13.28 1.82 -3.09
CA LYS A 48 12.06 2.24 -2.38
C LYS A 48 12.33 2.55 -0.92
N LEU A 49 13.13 1.74 -0.21
CA LEU A 49 13.52 2.02 1.18
C LEU A 49 14.40 3.26 1.25
N ASP A 50 15.34 3.42 0.32
CA ASP A 50 16.20 4.61 0.25
C ASP A 50 15.36 5.89 0.05
N SER A 51 14.42 5.87 -0.92
CA SER A 51 13.50 7.00 -1.15
C SER A 51 12.56 7.25 0.03
N LEU A 52 12.11 6.21 0.71
CA LEU A 52 11.31 6.35 1.93
C LEU A 52 12.12 6.98 3.06
N ARG A 53 13.37 6.58 3.24
CA ARG A 53 14.27 7.15 4.22
C ARG A 53 14.49 8.65 3.99
N ASP A 54 14.76 9.05 2.74
CA ASP A 54 14.93 10.46 2.36
C ASP A 54 13.66 11.28 2.67
N LEU A 55 12.48 10.72 2.40
CA LEU A 55 11.21 11.35 2.71
C LEU A 55 10.98 11.46 4.22
N LEU A 56 11.31 10.43 5.00
CA LEU A 56 11.18 10.44 6.45
C LEU A 56 12.13 11.45 7.13
N VAL A 57 13.33 11.66 6.59
CA VAL A 57 14.22 12.75 7.03
C VAL A 57 13.53 14.10 6.86
N GLN A 58 12.93 14.37 5.70
CA GLN A 58 12.20 15.62 5.44
C GLN A 58 11.01 15.80 6.38
N VAL A 59 10.25 14.74 6.64
CA VAL A 59 9.14 14.72 7.59
C VAL A 59 9.62 15.06 9.01
N ALA A 60 10.72 14.43 9.45
CA ALA A 60 11.30 14.67 10.78
C ALA A 60 11.85 16.10 10.91
N ASP A 61 12.60 16.58 9.94
CA ASP A 61 13.17 17.92 9.93
C ASP A 61 12.09 19.02 9.89
N GLY A 62 10.96 18.73 9.22
CA GLY A 62 9.79 19.62 9.18
C GLY A 62 8.94 19.60 10.47
N GLY A 63 9.22 18.71 11.41
CA GLY A 63 8.40 18.53 12.61
C GLY A 63 7.01 17.92 12.34
N HIS A 64 6.85 17.29 11.17
CA HIS A 64 5.62 16.65 10.75
C HIS A 64 5.44 15.27 11.39
N ARG A 65 4.17 14.81 11.47
CA ARG A 65 3.82 13.49 11.97
C ARG A 65 3.18 12.66 10.90
N VAL A 66 3.59 11.39 10.78
CA VAL A 66 3.32 10.58 9.60
C VAL A 66 2.55 9.30 9.88
N LEU A 67 1.57 8.99 9.02
CA LEU A 67 0.96 7.67 8.89
C LEU A 67 1.62 6.92 7.74
N ILE A 68 2.13 5.73 8.02
CA ILE A 68 2.80 4.89 7.02
C ILE A 68 1.98 3.62 6.83
N PHE A 69 1.47 3.44 5.62
CA PHE A 69 0.64 2.29 5.27
C PHE A 69 1.39 1.32 4.36
N SER A 70 1.34 0.05 4.69
CA SER A 70 1.74 -1.04 3.80
C SER A 70 0.83 -2.26 3.97
N GLN A 71 0.64 -3.03 2.92
CA GLN A 71 -0.05 -4.31 3.01
C GLN A 71 0.89 -5.42 3.51
N PHE A 72 2.20 -5.23 3.42
CA PHE A 72 3.20 -6.21 3.83
C PHE A 72 3.69 -5.93 5.25
N LYS A 73 3.38 -6.86 6.16
CA LYS A 73 3.83 -6.75 7.55
C LYS A 73 5.36 -6.66 7.65
N GLY A 74 6.09 -7.47 6.87
CA GLY A 74 7.54 -7.43 6.83
C GLY A 74 8.12 -6.09 6.36
N MET A 75 7.40 -5.35 5.49
CA MET A 75 7.80 -3.99 5.10
C MET A 75 7.68 -3.02 6.28
N LEU A 76 6.56 -3.08 7.02
CA LEU A 76 6.39 -2.27 8.23
C LEU A 76 7.45 -2.59 9.29
N GLU A 77 7.86 -3.86 9.42
CA GLU A 77 8.93 -4.28 10.34
C GLU A 77 10.29 -3.69 9.94
N LYS A 78 10.60 -3.65 8.65
CA LYS A 78 11.83 -3.01 8.14
C LYS A 78 11.83 -1.51 8.38
N ILE A 79 10.71 -0.85 8.09
CA ILE A 79 10.55 0.59 8.35
C ILE A 79 10.70 0.89 9.85
N GLU A 80 10.08 0.09 10.72
CA GLU A 80 10.17 0.26 12.17
C GLU A 80 11.62 0.18 12.67
N GLN A 81 12.45 -0.66 12.04
CA GLN A 81 13.88 -0.79 12.37
C GLN A 81 14.71 0.43 11.95
N GLU A 82 14.31 1.15 10.90
CA GLU A 82 14.99 2.34 10.38
C GLU A 82 14.67 3.61 11.19
N LEU A 83 13.47 3.72 11.77
CA LEU A 83 12.99 4.94 12.43
C LEU A 83 13.88 5.44 13.57
N PRO A 84 14.43 4.57 14.46
CA PRO A 84 15.33 5.01 15.52
C PRO A 84 16.59 5.71 15.03
N ASP A 85 17.15 5.29 13.88
CA ASP A 85 18.32 5.90 13.25
C ASP A 85 18.02 7.33 12.74
N LEU A 86 16.75 7.64 12.53
CA LEU A 86 16.24 8.96 12.17
C LEU A 86 15.77 9.76 13.37
N GLY A 87 15.96 9.25 14.60
CA GLY A 87 15.47 9.86 15.83
C GLY A 87 13.94 9.82 15.98
N MET A 88 13.25 9.04 15.16
CA MET A 88 11.78 8.96 15.16
C MET A 88 11.28 7.80 16.03
N THR A 89 10.18 8.06 16.72
CA THR A 89 9.45 7.06 17.51
C THR A 89 8.16 6.65 16.82
N SER A 90 7.69 5.41 17.02
CA SER A 90 6.49 4.93 16.33
C SER A 90 5.56 4.08 17.17
N PHE A 91 4.28 4.06 16.75
CA PHE A 91 3.34 2.98 17.04
C PHE A 91 3.19 2.08 15.81
N LYS A 92 2.79 0.82 16.01
CA LYS A 92 2.49 -0.12 14.94
C LYS A 92 1.21 -0.89 15.19
N ILE A 93 0.29 -0.88 14.22
CA ILE A 93 -0.93 -1.67 14.20
C ILE A 93 -0.91 -2.66 13.04
N THR A 94 -1.15 -3.93 13.36
CA THR A 94 -1.32 -5.01 12.38
C THR A 94 -2.67 -5.70 12.57
N GLY A 95 -3.00 -6.69 11.73
CA GLY A 95 -4.22 -7.49 11.88
C GLY A 95 -4.33 -8.22 13.22
N SER A 96 -3.20 -8.54 13.86
CA SER A 96 -3.14 -9.23 15.16
C SER A 96 -3.23 -8.30 16.38
N THR A 97 -3.14 -6.98 16.21
CA THR A 97 -3.22 -6.03 17.32
C THR A 97 -4.63 -6.01 17.92
N PRO A 98 -4.81 -6.21 19.23
CA PRO A 98 -6.12 -6.21 19.89
C PRO A 98 -6.86 -4.86 19.75
N ALA A 99 -8.19 -4.89 19.71
CA ALA A 99 -9.02 -3.70 19.49
C ALA A 99 -8.79 -2.61 20.55
N LYS A 100 -8.65 -2.99 21.82
CA LYS A 100 -8.37 -2.06 22.93
C LYS A 100 -7.02 -1.37 22.73
N GLU A 101 -5.99 -2.12 22.44
CA GLU A 101 -4.65 -1.61 22.21
C GLU A 101 -4.60 -0.63 21.03
N ARG A 102 -5.33 -0.94 19.93
CA ARG A 102 -5.48 -0.01 18.79
C ARG A 102 -6.11 1.32 19.21
N GLN A 103 -7.14 1.28 20.07
CA GLN A 103 -7.80 2.49 20.55
C GLN A 103 -6.86 3.31 21.43
N ASP A 104 -6.13 2.66 22.35
CA ASP A 104 -5.19 3.31 23.24
C ASP A 104 -4.05 3.98 22.47
N MET A 105 -3.41 3.26 21.52
CA MET A 105 -2.39 3.82 20.63
C MET A 105 -2.92 4.99 19.81
N THR A 106 -4.13 4.88 19.24
CA THR A 106 -4.76 5.94 18.45
C THR A 106 -4.97 7.20 19.28
N LYS A 107 -5.49 7.04 20.52
CA LYS A 107 -5.71 8.16 21.41
C LYS A 107 -4.39 8.84 21.78
N THR A 108 -3.39 8.07 22.18
CA THR A 108 -2.07 8.54 22.58
C THR A 108 -1.37 9.26 21.41
N PHE A 109 -1.46 8.71 20.20
CA PHE A 109 -0.92 9.33 19.00
C PHE A 109 -1.60 10.68 18.71
N ASN A 110 -2.92 10.78 18.77
CA ASN A 110 -3.63 12.06 18.57
C ASN A 110 -3.33 13.12 19.67
N GLN A 111 -2.80 12.71 20.82
CA GLN A 111 -2.35 13.61 21.88
C GLN A 111 -0.93 14.15 21.67
N GLY A 112 -0.29 13.81 20.56
CA GLY A 112 1.03 14.32 20.19
C GLY A 112 2.19 13.38 20.52
N GLU A 113 1.92 12.17 21.05
CA GLU A 113 2.97 11.19 21.29
C GLU A 113 3.33 10.40 20.02
N ARG A 114 4.62 10.12 19.84
CA ARG A 114 5.22 9.44 18.70
C ARG A 114 5.16 10.26 17.40
N ASP A 115 6.15 10.01 16.56
CA ASP A 115 6.35 10.75 15.30
C ASP A 115 5.67 10.05 14.13
N ALA A 116 5.63 8.72 14.17
CA ALA A 116 5.10 7.87 13.11
C ALA A 116 4.07 6.86 13.64
N PHE A 117 3.11 6.51 12.76
CA PHE A 117 2.18 5.41 12.99
C PHE A 117 2.23 4.44 11.81
N LEU A 118 2.71 3.24 12.05
CA LEU A 118 2.83 2.18 11.07
C LEU A 118 1.55 1.34 11.04
N ILE A 119 0.90 1.22 9.89
CA ILE A 119 -0.42 0.62 9.79
C ILE A 119 -0.47 -0.40 8.67
N SER A 120 -0.79 -1.64 9.01
CA SER A 120 -1.13 -2.63 8.00
C SER A 120 -2.47 -2.29 7.36
N LEU A 121 -2.54 -2.26 6.01
CA LEU A 121 -3.78 -1.95 5.28
C LEU A 121 -4.95 -2.87 5.66
N LYS A 122 -4.68 -4.15 5.99
CA LYS A 122 -5.70 -5.08 6.49
C LYS A 122 -6.25 -4.66 7.87
N ALA A 123 -5.42 -4.04 8.71
CA ALA A 123 -5.82 -3.54 10.04
C ALA A 123 -6.50 -2.17 9.94
N GLY A 124 -6.17 -1.38 8.94
CA GLY A 124 -6.76 -0.06 8.68
C GLY A 124 -8.25 -0.08 8.35
N GLY A 125 -8.86 -1.24 8.06
CA GLY A 125 -10.31 -1.39 7.84
C GLY A 125 -11.19 -1.05 9.05
N VAL A 126 -10.62 -0.98 10.26
CA VAL A 126 -11.35 -0.71 11.52
C VAL A 126 -11.26 0.77 11.88
N GLY A 127 -12.19 1.58 11.44
CA GLY A 127 -12.62 2.91 11.95
C GLY A 127 -11.66 3.82 12.73
N LEU A 128 -10.33 3.68 12.59
CA LEU A 128 -9.35 4.49 13.29
C LEU A 128 -9.47 5.96 12.87
N ASN A 129 -9.43 6.87 13.83
CA ASN A 129 -9.40 8.31 13.62
C ASN A 129 -8.01 8.83 14.00
N LEU A 130 -7.16 9.12 13.03
CA LEU A 130 -5.74 9.45 13.21
C LEU A 130 -5.46 10.90 12.78
N THR A 131 -6.16 11.84 13.39
CA THR A 131 -6.03 13.29 13.12
C THR A 131 -4.74 13.91 13.68
N GLY A 132 -3.95 13.14 14.41
CA GLY A 132 -2.67 13.61 14.93
C GLY A 132 -1.52 13.60 13.92
N ALA A 133 -1.76 13.25 12.65
CA ALA A 133 -0.77 13.31 11.58
C ALA A 133 -1.24 14.23 10.44
N ASP A 134 -0.31 14.92 9.83
CA ASP A 134 -0.47 15.77 8.66
C ASP A 134 0.14 15.16 7.38
N THR A 135 0.83 14.06 7.51
CA THR A 135 1.51 13.36 6.41
C THR A 135 1.06 11.92 6.32
N VAL A 136 0.79 11.44 5.11
CA VAL A 136 0.43 10.03 4.82
C VAL A 136 1.35 9.48 3.76
N ILE A 137 1.98 8.35 4.02
CA ILE A 137 2.82 7.63 3.06
C ILE A 137 2.20 6.27 2.76
N LEU A 138 1.88 6.04 1.49
CA LEU A 138 1.48 4.73 0.95
C LEU A 138 2.72 4.09 0.33
N VAL A 139 3.27 3.09 1.01
CA VAL A 139 4.54 2.45 0.62
C VAL A 139 4.34 1.52 -0.58
N ASP A 140 3.21 0.87 -0.64
CA ASP A 140 2.81 0.00 -1.75
C ASP A 140 1.38 0.29 -2.19
N LEU A 141 1.12 0.21 -3.49
CA LEU A 141 -0.18 0.50 -4.08
C LEU A 141 -1.13 -0.69 -3.95
N TRP A 142 -2.42 -0.41 -3.82
CA TRP A 142 -3.47 -1.41 -3.83
C TRP A 142 -4.22 -1.39 -5.17
N TRP A 143 -4.68 -2.56 -5.67
CA TRP A 143 -5.46 -2.61 -6.92
C TRP A 143 -6.79 -1.85 -6.85
N ASN A 144 -7.36 -1.75 -5.66
CA ASN A 144 -8.60 -1.01 -5.44
C ASN A 144 -8.29 0.36 -4.83
N PRO A 145 -8.49 1.46 -5.60
CA PRO A 145 -8.23 2.82 -5.12
C PRO A 145 -9.09 3.22 -3.91
N ALA A 146 -10.24 2.57 -3.69
CA ALA A 146 -11.08 2.84 -2.52
C ALA A 146 -10.39 2.47 -1.19
N VAL A 147 -9.52 1.46 -1.19
CA VAL A 147 -8.74 1.07 0.00
C VAL A 147 -7.73 2.17 0.36
N GLU A 148 -7.07 2.75 -0.65
CA GLU A 148 -6.14 3.87 -0.44
C GLU A 148 -6.89 5.13 0.01
N ALA A 149 -8.01 5.47 -0.62
CA ALA A 149 -8.86 6.58 -0.21
C ALA A 149 -9.33 6.43 1.24
N GLN A 150 -9.67 5.20 1.66
CA GLN A 150 -10.01 4.91 3.05
C GLN A 150 -8.82 5.11 3.99
N ALA A 151 -7.61 4.70 3.60
CA ALA A 151 -6.39 4.91 4.39
C ALA A 151 -6.09 6.40 4.57
N ILE A 152 -6.12 7.17 3.48
CA ILE A 152 -5.94 8.63 3.48
C ILE A 152 -7.00 9.31 4.36
N GLY A 153 -8.26 8.89 4.25
CA GLY A 153 -9.36 9.40 5.06
C GLY A 153 -9.24 9.12 6.57
N ARG A 154 -8.22 8.39 7.04
CA ARG A 154 -7.92 8.26 8.48
C ARG A 154 -7.28 9.52 9.05
N ALA A 155 -6.45 10.20 8.29
CA ALA A 155 -5.85 11.48 8.66
C ALA A 155 -6.80 12.65 8.34
N HIS A 156 -7.43 12.62 7.16
CA HIS A 156 -8.33 13.68 6.67
C HIS A 156 -9.76 13.48 7.17
N ARG A 157 -10.02 13.84 8.44
CA ARG A 157 -11.35 13.77 9.08
C ARG A 157 -11.69 15.06 9.83
N MET A 158 -12.95 15.17 10.26
CA MET A 158 -13.38 16.25 11.18
C MET A 158 -12.47 16.26 12.41
N GLY A 159 -11.86 17.43 12.70
CA GLY A 159 -10.86 17.61 13.75
C GLY A 159 -9.42 17.66 13.25
N GLN A 160 -9.17 17.48 11.93
CA GLN A 160 -7.89 17.79 11.31
C GLN A 160 -7.90 19.27 10.89
N GLU A 161 -6.98 20.05 11.44
CA GLU A 161 -6.84 21.50 11.20
C GLU A 161 -5.75 21.79 10.16
N GLU A 162 -4.84 20.83 9.92
CA GLU A 162 -3.72 20.97 9.00
C GLU A 162 -4.03 20.37 7.63
N THR A 163 -3.35 20.84 6.60
CA THR A 163 -3.38 20.22 5.26
C THR A 163 -2.67 18.88 5.31
N VAL A 164 -3.35 17.83 4.88
CA VAL A 164 -2.77 16.47 4.83
C VAL A 164 -2.03 16.27 3.52
N GLU A 165 -0.72 16.08 3.60
CA GLU A 165 0.11 15.69 2.46
C GLU A 165 0.10 14.17 2.26
N VAL A 166 0.00 13.74 1.00
CA VAL A 166 -0.09 12.30 0.67
C VAL A 166 0.97 11.91 -0.35
N TYR A 167 1.85 11.02 0.04
CA TYR A 167 2.90 10.45 -0.79
C TYR A 167 2.59 9.01 -1.17
N ARG A 168 2.78 8.68 -2.46
CA ARG A 168 2.68 7.31 -2.98
C ARG A 168 4.02 6.91 -3.54
N LEU A 169 4.60 5.84 -3.02
CA LEU A 169 5.85 5.30 -3.52
C LEU A 169 5.57 4.29 -4.63
N VAL A 170 6.14 4.55 -5.82
CA VAL A 170 5.96 3.71 -7.01
C VAL A 170 7.31 3.38 -7.60
N THR A 171 7.63 2.11 -7.74
CA THR A 171 8.88 1.67 -8.35
C THR A 171 8.75 1.69 -9.87
N ARG A 172 9.53 2.56 -10.53
CA ARG A 172 9.50 2.76 -11.99
C ARG A 172 9.93 1.51 -12.76
N GLY A 173 9.33 1.31 -13.93
CA GLY A 173 9.63 0.17 -14.82
C GLY A 173 9.10 -1.16 -14.29
N THR A 174 8.16 -1.14 -13.33
CA THR A 174 7.63 -2.36 -12.69
C THR A 174 6.10 -2.47 -12.82
N ILE A 175 5.57 -3.55 -12.25
CA ILE A 175 4.12 -3.75 -12.18
C ILE A 175 3.39 -2.67 -11.36
N GLU A 176 4.09 -1.91 -10.51
CA GLU A 176 3.46 -0.84 -9.73
C GLU A 176 3.00 0.32 -10.59
N GLU A 177 3.75 0.68 -11.63
CA GLU A 177 3.28 1.67 -12.61
C GLU A 177 2.00 1.21 -13.30
N LYS A 178 1.92 -0.08 -13.68
CA LYS A 178 0.72 -0.67 -14.29
C LYS A 178 -0.47 -0.71 -13.33
N ILE A 179 -0.22 -0.96 -12.05
CA ILE A 179 -1.25 -0.89 -11.01
C ILE A 179 -1.76 0.55 -10.86
N GLN A 180 -0.87 1.53 -10.90
CA GLN A 180 -1.24 2.95 -10.83
C GLN A 180 -2.09 3.36 -12.04
N GLU A 181 -1.70 2.99 -13.26
CA GLU A 181 -2.48 3.23 -14.48
C GLU A 181 -3.89 2.63 -14.36
N LEU A 182 -3.99 1.39 -13.89
CA LEU A 182 -5.26 0.71 -13.66
C LEU A 182 -6.13 1.41 -12.61
N GLN A 183 -5.53 1.91 -11.53
CA GLN A 183 -6.24 2.68 -10.52
C GLN A 183 -6.83 3.97 -11.09
N GLU A 184 -6.07 4.71 -11.91
CA GLU A 184 -6.55 5.94 -12.55
C GLU A 184 -7.72 5.65 -13.49
N GLN A 185 -7.64 4.59 -14.30
CA GLN A 185 -8.76 4.15 -15.14
C GLN A 185 -10.01 3.83 -14.32
N LYS A 186 -9.85 3.10 -13.20
CA LYS A 186 -10.96 2.76 -12.30
C LYS A 186 -11.59 3.99 -11.64
N LYS A 187 -10.81 4.98 -11.25
CA LYS A 187 -11.32 6.25 -10.71
C LYS A 187 -12.18 6.99 -11.74
N HIS A 188 -11.73 7.06 -12.99
CA HIS A 188 -12.49 7.67 -14.07
C HIS A 188 -13.83 6.97 -14.32
N LEU A 189 -13.84 5.63 -14.34
CA LEU A 189 -15.06 4.85 -14.50
C LEU A 189 -16.06 5.07 -13.37
N VAL A 190 -15.60 5.06 -12.11
CA VAL A 190 -16.45 5.32 -10.93
C VAL A 190 -17.02 6.74 -10.93
N SER A 191 -16.27 7.74 -11.41
CA SER A 191 -16.77 9.12 -11.54
C SER A 191 -17.83 9.28 -12.65
N GLN A 192 -17.85 8.40 -13.65
CA GLN A 192 -18.81 8.42 -14.75
C GLN A 192 -20.08 7.58 -14.47
N VAL A 193 -19.99 6.59 -13.58
CA VAL A 193 -21.10 5.70 -13.22
C VAL A 193 -21.54 6.01 -11.80
N LEU A 194 -22.52 6.92 -11.68
CA LEU A 194 -23.17 7.30 -10.41
C LEU A 194 -24.11 6.21 -9.85
N ASP A 195 -24.02 4.97 -10.30
CA ASP A 195 -24.86 3.87 -9.81
C ASP A 195 -24.01 2.74 -9.20
N GLY A 196 -24.25 2.60 -7.91
CA GLY A 196 -23.76 1.67 -6.91
C GLY A 196 -23.65 0.20 -7.29
N THR A 197 -22.65 -0.17 -8.07
CA THR A 197 -22.14 -1.53 -8.06
C THR A 197 -20.77 -1.52 -7.42
N GLU A 198 -20.70 -2.03 -6.19
CA GLU A 198 -19.46 -2.36 -5.51
C GLU A 198 -18.55 -3.12 -6.48
N SER A 199 -17.50 -2.47 -6.96
CA SER A 199 -16.47 -3.16 -7.72
C SER A 199 -15.82 -4.15 -6.77
N ARG A 200 -16.13 -5.43 -6.94
CA ARG A 200 -15.56 -6.55 -6.18
C ARG A 200 -14.04 -6.41 -6.19
N GLY A 201 -13.41 -6.37 -5.01
CA GLY A 201 -11.99 -6.13 -4.81
C GLY A 201 -11.03 -7.22 -5.34
N SER A 202 -11.43 -7.95 -6.40
CA SER A 202 -10.65 -9.00 -7.02
C SER A 202 -10.30 -8.65 -8.46
N LEU A 203 -9.01 -8.81 -8.82
CA LEU A 203 -8.53 -8.63 -10.18
C LEU A 203 -9.18 -9.62 -11.15
N THR A 204 -9.58 -9.12 -12.32
CA THR A 204 -10.02 -9.91 -13.48
C THR A 204 -8.81 -10.41 -14.27
N LEU A 205 -9.02 -11.37 -15.18
CA LEU A 205 -7.96 -11.85 -16.07
C LEU A 205 -7.44 -10.73 -16.99
N ALA A 206 -8.34 -9.87 -17.50
CA ALA A 206 -7.97 -8.73 -18.34
C ALA A 206 -7.06 -7.74 -17.58
N GLU A 207 -7.43 -7.37 -16.36
CA GLU A 207 -6.61 -6.50 -15.52
C GLU A 207 -5.24 -7.12 -15.18
N ILE A 208 -5.17 -8.43 -14.96
CA ILE A 208 -3.90 -9.12 -14.73
C ILE A 208 -3.02 -9.11 -15.98
N ARG A 209 -3.59 -9.31 -17.16
CA ARG A 209 -2.86 -9.20 -18.43
C ARG A 209 -2.31 -7.80 -18.62
N GLU A 210 -3.11 -6.77 -18.36
CA GLU A 210 -2.71 -5.37 -18.43
C GLU A 210 -1.54 -5.07 -17.48
N ILE A 211 -1.64 -5.45 -16.20
CA ILE A 211 -0.58 -5.28 -15.19
C ILE A 211 0.73 -5.95 -15.63
N LEU A 212 0.65 -7.11 -16.25
CA LEU A 212 1.82 -7.86 -16.72
C LEU A 212 2.30 -7.42 -18.12
N GLY A 213 1.64 -6.46 -18.74
CA GLY A 213 1.95 -5.99 -20.08
C GLY A 213 1.83 -7.11 -21.15
N ILE A 214 0.80 -7.93 -21.03
CA ILE A 214 0.50 -9.02 -21.96
C ILE A 214 -0.59 -8.50 -22.90
N SER A 215 -0.26 -8.29 -24.18
CA SER A 215 -1.25 -7.98 -25.23
C SER A 215 -2.14 -9.21 -25.46
N GLU A 216 -3.44 -9.00 -25.65
CA GLU A 216 -4.29 -10.07 -26.17
C GLU A 216 -3.74 -10.50 -27.53
N ALA A 217 -3.55 -11.81 -27.72
CA ALA A 217 -3.20 -12.33 -29.03
C ALA A 217 -4.34 -11.94 -29.98
N SER A 218 -4.03 -11.09 -30.96
CA SER A 218 -4.97 -10.76 -32.04
C SER A 218 -5.37 -12.06 -32.73
N THR A 219 -6.62 -12.44 -32.58
CA THR A 219 -7.28 -13.55 -33.26
C THR A 219 -7.46 -13.20 -34.74
#